data_86478fe69d235fa454d4976fa53a89db
#
_entry.id   86478fe69d235fa454d4976fa53a89db
#
_cell.length_a   1.000
_cell.length_b   1.000
_cell.length_c   1.000
_cell.angle_alpha   90.00
_cell.angle_beta   90.00
_cell.angle_gamma   90.00
#
_symmetry.space_group_name_H-M   'P 1'
#
loop_
_entity.id
_entity.type
_entity.pdbx_description
1 polymer ?
#
loop_
_entity_poly.entity_id
_entity_poly.type
_entity_poly.pdbx_seq_one_letter_code
_entity_poly.pdbx_strand_id
1 'polypeptide(L)'
;MEKPYVMLGAHYDHLGRGENGDTLAKADEAGDIHNGADDNASGVAAVLAAGAELAAQDRARGVILSFWSGEEIGLLGSADFVDSAPVPMDQIAAYLNFDMVGRMRDNRLTVQALGSSSIWPDLVDEVNASFNFDLQPVNDPYLPTDSRSLNQAGVPTLALFTGSHADYHRPTDDADTVNYVDLERVARYGAAVAARLARESEPPDFVRAERSGQEGGQMAIRIFTGTIPDYSSEVNGLMLSGVMAGGPAETAGLREGDIIVELAGQSITNIYDYTYALDLLKVGEPAAVAFMRDGERIETELVPESRE
;
A
#
# COMPACT_ATOMS: atom_id res chain seq x y z
N MET A 1 -4.85 1.22 -30.49
CA MET A 1 -5.42 1.17 -29.13
C MET A 1 -5.56 2.60 -28.68
N GLU A 2 -6.72 2.96 -28.20
CA GLU A 2 -7.05 4.33 -27.85
C GLU A 2 -6.60 4.68 -26.44
N LYS A 3 -6.34 5.95 -26.20
CA LYS A 3 -6.06 6.55 -24.89
C LYS A 3 -7.38 7.06 -24.30
N PRO A 4 -7.47 7.25 -22.98
CA PRO A 4 -6.44 6.96 -21.96
C PRO A 4 -6.31 5.46 -21.65
N TYR A 5 -5.14 5.04 -21.13
CA TYR A 5 -4.79 3.66 -20.84
C TYR A 5 -5.33 3.21 -19.47
N VAL A 6 -5.61 1.92 -19.33
CA VAL A 6 -5.75 1.29 -18.00
C VAL A 6 -4.39 0.75 -17.58
N MET A 7 -3.96 1.05 -16.36
CA MET A 7 -2.65 0.66 -15.86
C MET A 7 -2.79 -0.29 -14.68
N LEU A 8 -2.01 -1.38 -14.68
CA LEU A 8 -1.89 -2.33 -13.58
C LEU A 8 -0.46 -2.32 -13.10
N GLY A 9 -0.24 -2.38 -11.79
CA GLY A 9 1.11 -2.35 -11.25
C GLY A 9 1.29 -3.08 -9.95
N ALA A 10 2.56 -3.39 -9.67
CA ALA A 10 3.06 -3.95 -8.43
C ALA A 10 4.53 -3.55 -8.28
N HIS A 11 5.03 -3.42 -7.05
CA HIS A 11 6.47 -3.29 -6.86
C HIS A 11 7.17 -4.67 -6.93
N TYR A 12 8.45 -4.68 -7.25
CA TYR A 12 9.24 -5.90 -7.38
C TYR A 12 10.51 -5.89 -6.54
N ASP A 13 10.80 -4.78 -5.88
CA ASP A 13 11.84 -4.71 -4.87
C ASP A 13 11.34 -5.28 -3.54
N HIS A 14 12.29 -5.65 -2.68
CA HIS A 14 12.05 -6.05 -1.30
C HIS A 14 13.32 -5.80 -0.47
N LEU A 15 13.34 -6.25 0.78
CA LEU A 15 14.31 -5.85 1.81
C LEU A 15 15.72 -6.45 1.67
N GLY A 16 15.97 -7.31 0.68
CA GLY A 16 17.28 -7.93 0.48
C GLY A 16 17.71 -8.78 1.69
N ARG A 17 18.70 -8.32 2.45
CA ARG A 17 19.13 -8.96 3.70
C ARG A 17 18.71 -8.18 4.96
N GLY A 18 17.74 -7.30 4.83
CA GLY A 18 17.25 -6.48 5.93
C GLY A 18 18.23 -5.36 6.34
N GLU A 19 19.18 -5.01 5.47
CA GLU A 19 20.23 -4.02 5.79
C GLU A 19 19.68 -2.59 5.90
N ASN A 20 18.56 -2.31 5.23
CA ASN A 20 17.91 -0.99 5.22
C ASN A 20 16.98 -0.74 6.42
N GLY A 21 16.84 -1.74 7.32
CA GLY A 21 16.23 -1.57 8.62
C GLY A 21 14.73 -1.85 8.72
N ASP A 22 13.97 -1.97 7.63
CA ASP A 22 12.53 -2.26 7.66
C ASP A 22 12.21 -3.75 7.96
N THR A 23 13.21 -4.53 8.37
CA THR A 23 13.08 -5.96 8.65
C THR A 23 12.43 -6.24 10.01
N LEU A 24 11.55 -7.23 10.05
CA LEU A 24 11.01 -7.89 11.24
C LEU A 24 11.67 -9.25 11.51
N ALA A 25 12.82 -9.52 10.89
CA ALA A 25 13.60 -10.73 11.12
C ALA A 25 13.95 -10.89 12.59
N LYS A 26 13.79 -12.11 13.11
CA LYS A 26 14.23 -12.47 14.47
C LYS A 26 15.75 -12.58 14.52
N ALA A 27 16.27 -12.63 15.73
CA ALA A 27 17.73 -12.68 15.95
C ALA A 27 18.41 -13.90 15.29
N ASP A 28 17.71 -15.01 15.14
CA ASP A 28 18.16 -16.22 14.46
C ASP A 28 18.00 -16.18 12.93
N GLU A 29 17.26 -15.18 12.40
CA GLU A 29 17.05 -14.93 10.99
C GLU A 29 17.91 -13.77 10.46
N ALA A 30 18.69 -13.13 11.33
CA ALA A 30 19.45 -11.92 11.00
C ALA A 30 20.44 -12.14 9.84
N GLY A 31 20.30 -11.36 8.77
CA GLY A 31 21.11 -11.45 7.57
C GLY A 31 20.68 -12.52 6.56
N ASP A 32 19.58 -13.22 6.82
CA ASP A 32 18.95 -14.10 5.83
C ASP A 32 18.29 -13.26 4.72
N ILE A 33 18.10 -13.89 3.56
CA ILE A 33 17.46 -13.23 2.42
C ILE A 33 15.96 -13.13 2.67
N HIS A 34 15.41 -11.92 2.59
CA HIS A 34 13.97 -11.69 2.57
C HIS A 34 13.47 -11.96 1.15
N ASN A 35 12.74 -13.06 0.99
CA ASN A 35 12.31 -13.53 -0.32
C ASN A 35 11.13 -12.71 -0.88
N GLY A 36 10.30 -12.12 -0.01
CA GLY A 36 9.21 -11.26 -0.42
C GLY A 36 8.19 -11.96 -1.32
N ALA A 37 7.81 -13.20 -0.96
CA ALA A 37 6.95 -14.00 -1.82
C ALA A 37 5.53 -13.44 -1.90
N ASP A 38 4.98 -12.97 -0.78
CA ASP A 38 3.73 -12.21 -0.78
C ASP A 38 4.01 -10.73 -0.99
N ASP A 39 5.02 -10.19 -0.35
CA ASP A 39 5.44 -8.80 -0.43
C ASP A 39 6.73 -8.62 -1.27
N ASN A 40 6.72 -8.42 -2.62
CA ASN A 40 5.47 -8.36 -3.40
C ASN A 40 5.59 -9.17 -4.71
N ALA A 41 6.22 -10.36 -4.66
CA ALA A 41 6.24 -11.23 -5.84
C ALA A 41 4.82 -11.72 -6.21
N SER A 42 3.89 -11.80 -5.23
CA SER A 42 2.50 -12.15 -5.47
C SER A 42 1.81 -11.11 -6.37
N GLY A 43 2.01 -9.83 -6.08
CA GLY A 43 1.49 -8.73 -6.91
C GLY A 43 2.08 -8.73 -8.31
N VAL A 44 3.40 -8.95 -8.45
CA VAL A 44 4.06 -9.07 -9.76
C VAL A 44 3.45 -10.22 -10.57
N ALA A 45 3.25 -11.39 -9.95
CA ALA A 45 2.63 -12.54 -10.59
C ALA A 45 1.18 -12.26 -11.00
N ALA A 46 0.40 -11.58 -10.14
CA ALA A 46 -0.97 -11.18 -10.43
C ALA A 46 -1.06 -10.22 -11.62
N VAL A 47 -0.20 -9.20 -11.68
CA VAL A 47 -0.15 -8.23 -12.80
C VAL A 47 0.21 -8.94 -14.10
N LEU A 48 1.18 -9.86 -14.10
CA LEU A 48 1.55 -10.63 -15.29
C LEU A 48 0.41 -11.54 -15.76
N ALA A 49 -0.27 -12.23 -14.84
CA ALA A 49 -1.41 -13.10 -15.15
C ALA A 49 -2.60 -12.30 -15.69
N ALA A 50 -2.94 -11.18 -15.04
CA ALA A 50 -3.98 -10.26 -15.49
C ALA A 50 -3.66 -9.69 -16.88
N GLY A 51 -2.42 -9.30 -17.13
CA GLY A 51 -1.96 -8.82 -18.42
C GLY A 51 -2.09 -9.86 -19.53
N ALA A 52 -1.76 -11.12 -19.25
CA ALA A 52 -1.92 -12.22 -20.20
C ALA A 52 -3.41 -12.48 -20.53
N GLU A 53 -4.30 -12.45 -19.53
CA GLU A 53 -5.74 -12.58 -19.73
C GLU A 53 -6.30 -11.41 -20.57
N LEU A 54 -5.90 -10.17 -20.24
CA LEU A 54 -6.32 -8.98 -20.97
C LEU A 54 -5.82 -8.97 -22.41
N ALA A 55 -4.62 -9.51 -22.69
CA ALA A 55 -4.07 -9.58 -24.03
C ALA A 55 -4.93 -10.41 -24.99
N ALA A 56 -5.66 -11.39 -24.49
CA ALA A 56 -6.55 -12.27 -25.25
C ALA A 56 -7.96 -11.68 -25.46
N GLN A 57 -8.27 -10.53 -24.90
CA GLN A 57 -9.61 -9.92 -24.96
C GLN A 57 -9.66 -8.72 -25.90
N ASP A 58 -10.84 -8.51 -26.52
CA ASP A 58 -11.12 -7.28 -27.25
C ASP A 58 -11.29 -6.11 -26.27
N ARG A 59 -10.60 -5.01 -26.56
CA ARG A 59 -10.62 -3.79 -25.74
C ARG A 59 -10.43 -2.54 -26.59
N ALA A 60 -11.08 -1.48 -26.18
CA ALA A 60 -10.96 -0.16 -26.84
C ALA A 60 -9.66 0.55 -26.37
N ARG A 61 -9.33 0.46 -25.06
CA ARG A 61 -8.16 1.12 -24.47
C ARG A 61 -6.94 0.21 -24.44
N GLY A 62 -5.77 0.81 -24.52
CA GLY A 62 -4.49 0.13 -24.22
C GLY A 62 -4.36 -0.20 -22.74
N VAL A 63 -3.55 -1.21 -22.45
CA VAL A 63 -3.21 -1.60 -21.08
C VAL A 63 -1.72 -1.43 -20.88
N ILE A 64 -1.32 -0.83 -19.77
CA ILE A 64 0.07 -0.69 -19.32
C ILE A 64 0.27 -1.61 -18.13
N LEU A 65 1.33 -2.42 -18.14
CA LEU A 65 1.80 -3.14 -16.97
C LEU A 65 3.03 -2.42 -16.45
N SER A 66 3.02 -2.07 -15.17
CA SER A 66 4.11 -1.36 -14.50
C SER A 66 4.66 -2.19 -13.36
N PHE A 67 5.97 -2.14 -13.21
CA PHE A 67 6.68 -2.81 -12.14
C PHE A 67 7.61 -1.80 -11.49
N TRP A 68 7.34 -1.49 -10.23
CA TRP A 68 8.01 -0.43 -9.50
C TRP A 68 9.21 -0.97 -8.72
N SER A 69 10.22 -0.14 -8.54
CA SER A 69 11.36 -0.40 -7.66
C SER A 69 11.49 0.72 -6.64
N GLY A 70 11.99 0.39 -5.46
CA GLY A 70 12.16 1.36 -4.38
C GLY A 70 10.84 1.73 -3.69
N GLU A 71 9.85 0.86 -3.70
CA GLU A 71 8.62 1.00 -2.92
C GLU A 71 8.96 0.99 -1.43
N GLU A 72 9.70 -0.01 -1.00
CA GLU A 72 10.11 -0.27 0.38
C GLU A 72 10.96 0.84 1.01
N ILE A 73 11.59 1.64 0.18
CA ILE A 73 12.41 2.79 0.60
C ILE A 73 11.77 4.14 0.30
N GLY A 74 10.44 4.15 0.05
CA GLY A 74 9.63 5.37 -0.04
C GLY A 74 9.06 5.66 -1.42
N LEU A 75 8.51 4.66 -2.12
CA LEU A 75 7.75 4.78 -3.37
C LEU A 75 8.54 5.40 -4.53
N LEU A 76 9.88 5.21 -4.57
CA LEU A 76 10.76 5.96 -5.47
C LEU A 76 10.40 5.77 -6.94
N GLY A 77 10.11 4.52 -7.36
CA GLY A 77 9.85 4.21 -8.76
C GLY A 77 8.52 4.78 -9.25
N SER A 78 7.45 4.67 -8.47
CA SER A 78 6.15 5.25 -8.84
C SER A 78 6.16 6.79 -8.79
N ALA A 79 6.90 7.38 -7.86
CA ALA A 79 7.08 8.83 -7.77
C ALA A 79 7.89 9.37 -8.97
N ASP A 80 9.02 8.72 -9.32
CA ASP A 80 9.82 9.09 -10.51
C ASP A 80 9.02 8.95 -11.81
N PHE A 81 8.21 7.89 -11.91
CA PHE A 81 7.31 7.72 -13.06
C PHE A 81 6.33 8.88 -13.20
N VAL A 82 5.76 9.39 -12.09
CA VAL A 82 4.85 10.54 -12.11
C VAL A 82 5.59 11.81 -12.52
N ASP A 83 6.79 12.04 -11.97
CA ASP A 83 7.58 13.25 -12.24
C ASP A 83 8.19 13.27 -13.64
N SER A 84 8.61 12.12 -14.16
CA SER A 84 9.30 11.97 -15.45
C SER A 84 8.47 11.24 -16.51
N ALA A 85 7.17 11.19 -16.34
CA ALA A 85 6.23 10.30 -17.00
C ALA A 85 6.50 10.07 -18.51
N PRO A 86 6.80 8.84 -18.92
CA PRO A 86 6.87 8.49 -20.35
C PRO A 86 5.49 8.51 -21.02
N VAL A 87 4.43 8.46 -20.21
CA VAL A 87 3.03 8.61 -20.61
C VAL A 87 2.41 9.71 -19.74
N PRO A 88 1.89 10.80 -20.29
CA PRO A 88 1.22 11.85 -19.52
C PRO A 88 0.12 11.31 -18.62
N MET A 89 0.00 11.84 -17.40
CA MET A 89 -0.96 11.34 -16.39
C MET A 89 -2.41 11.44 -16.89
N ASP A 90 -2.77 12.44 -17.67
CA ASP A 90 -4.08 12.59 -18.31
C ASP A 90 -4.38 11.51 -19.37
N GLN A 91 -3.39 10.71 -19.75
CA GLN A 91 -3.53 9.55 -20.62
C GLN A 91 -3.63 8.22 -19.87
N ILE A 92 -3.68 8.25 -18.55
CA ILE A 92 -3.96 7.09 -17.69
C ILE A 92 -5.38 7.24 -17.16
N ALA A 93 -6.28 6.33 -17.60
CA ALA A 93 -7.68 6.33 -17.20
C ALA A 93 -7.86 5.91 -15.74
N ALA A 94 -7.11 4.89 -15.33
CA ALA A 94 -7.15 4.34 -13.99
C ALA A 94 -5.88 3.52 -13.73
N TYR A 95 -5.54 3.37 -12.45
CA TYR A 95 -4.45 2.53 -11.97
C TYR A 95 -4.97 1.49 -10.96
N LEU A 96 -4.60 0.22 -11.16
CA LEU A 96 -4.86 -0.88 -10.24
C LEU A 96 -3.54 -1.35 -9.65
N ASN A 97 -3.37 -1.22 -8.35
CA ASN A 97 -2.22 -1.71 -7.59
C ASN A 97 -2.50 -3.10 -7.03
N PHE A 98 -1.50 -3.98 -7.10
CA PHE A 98 -1.54 -5.30 -6.50
C PHE A 98 -0.39 -5.38 -5.51
N ASP A 99 -0.72 -5.52 -4.25
CA ASP A 99 0.25 -5.51 -3.17
C ASP A 99 -0.17 -6.50 -2.10
N MET A 100 0.70 -7.48 -1.80
CA MET A 100 0.44 -8.56 -0.87
C MET A 100 -0.91 -9.26 -1.15
N VAL A 101 -1.04 -9.85 -2.34
CA VAL A 101 -2.29 -10.48 -2.82
C VAL A 101 -2.27 -12.00 -2.77
N GLY A 102 -1.27 -12.61 -2.16
CA GLY A 102 -1.06 -14.06 -2.13
C GLY A 102 -1.37 -14.75 -0.79
N ARG A 103 -1.86 -14.06 0.24
CA ARG A 103 -2.11 -14.65 1.58
C ARG A 103 -3.54 -14.49 2.04
N MET A 104 -4.50 -14.55 1.13
CA MET A 104 -5.93 -14.43 1.45
C MET A 104 -6.38 -15.42 2.52
N ARG A 105 -7.15 -14.94 3.49
CA ARG A 105 -7.80 -15.71 4.55
C ARG A 105 -9.29 -15.36 4.57
N ASP A 106 -10.11 -16.33 4.96
CA ASP A 106 -11.55 -16.15 5.14
C ASP A 106 -12.25 -15.52 3.93
N ASN A 107 -11.68 -15.72 2.72
CA ASN A 107 -12.18 -15.17 1.45
C ASN A 107 -12.23 -13.63 1.42
N ARG A 108 -11.49 -12.94 2.29
CA ARG A 108 -11.46 -11.48 2.40
C ARG A 108 -10.52 -10.87 1.39
N LEU A 109 -11.00 -9.88 0.67
CA LEU A 109 -10.20 -9.04 -0.22
C LEU A 109 -10.43 -7.58 0.14
N THR A 110 -9.39 -6.91 0.59
CA THR A 110 -9.43 -5.47 0.82
C THR A 110 -9.28 -4.74 -0.51
N VAL A 111 -10.22 -3.84 -0.78
CA VAL A 111 -10.19 -2.97 -1.95
C VAL A 111 -10.08 -1.53 -1.46
N GLN A 112 -8.90 -0.95 -1.67
CA GLN A 112 -8.56 0.37 -1.15
C GLN A 112 -8.73 1.45 -2.23
N ALA A 113 -8.72 2.71 -1.79
CA ALA A 113 -8.82 3.89 -2.64
C ALA A 113 -10.16 4.04 -3.39
N LEU A 114 -11.23 3.42 -2.89
CA LEU A 114 -12.57 3.53 -3.49
C LEU A 114 -13.09 4.98 -3.58
N GLY A 115 -12.62 5.86 -2.69
CA GLY A 115 -12.98 7.28 -2.72
C GLY A 115 -12.36 8.07 -3.88
N SER A 116 -11.48 7.48 -4.66
CA SER A 116 -10.77 8.17 -5.76
C SER A 116 -11.59 8.31 -7.05
N SER A 117 -12.72 7.64 -7.16
CA SER A 117 -13.69 7.80 -8.26
C SER A 117 -15.10 7.39 -7.82
N SER A 118 -16.11 8.04 -8.39
CA SER A 118 -17.51 7.76 -8.09
C SER A 118 -18.00 6.40 -8.59
N ILE A 119 -17.32 5.82 -9.59
CA ILE A 119 -17.73 4.55 -10.19
C ILE A 119 -17.24 3.31 -9.43
N TRP A 120 -16.25 3.47 -8.53
CA TRP A 120 -15.60 2.30 -7.93
C TRP A 120 -16.53 1.40 -7.15
N PRO A 121 -17.41 1.89 -6.25
CA PRO A 121 -18.27 1.02 -5.46
C PRO A 121 -19.11 0.07 -6.33
N ASP A 122 -19.81 0.62 -7.31
CA ASP A 122 -20.68 -0.17 -8.20
C ASP A 122 -19.86 -1.12 -9.07
N LEU A 123 -18.73 -0.67 -9.62
CA LEU A 123 -17.88 -1.48 -10.49
C LEU A 123 -17.29 -2.69 -9.77
N VAL A 124 -16.73 -2.48 -8.56
CA VAL A 124 -16.11 -3.58 -7.80
C VAL A 124 -17.14 -4.61 -7.36
N ASP A 125 -18.35 -4.16 -6.97
CA ASP A 125 -19.46 -5.04 -6.58
C ASP A 125 -20.01 -5.83 -7.77
N GLU A 126 -20.22 -5.18 -8.93
CA GLU A 126 -20.66 -5.86 -10.16
C GLU A 126 -19.68 -6.96 -10.58
N VAL A 127 -18.38 -6.66 -10.57
CA VAL A 127 -17.35 -7.65 -10.91
C VAL A 127 -17.32 -8.76 -9.87
N ASN A 128 -17.42 -8.40 -8.57
CA ASN A 128 -17.39 -9.36 -7.47
C ASN A 128 -18.56 -10.38 -7.50
N ALA A 129 -19.66 -10.07 -8.13
CA ALA A 129 -20.78 -11.01 -8.29
C ALA A 129 -20.36 -12.36 -8.93
N SER A 130 -19.24 -12.37 -9.69
CA SER A 130 -18.69 -13.59 -10.30
C SER A 130 -17.61 -14.26 -9.45
N PHE A 131 -17.05 -13.58 -8.45
CA PHE A 131 -15.95 -14.06 -7.61
C PHE A 131 -16.36 -14.39 -6.18
N ASN A 132 -17.38 -13.69 -5.66
CA ASN A 132 -17.92 -13.85 -4.32
C ASN A 132 -16.88 -13.68 -3.20
N PHE A 133 -15.97 -12.72 -3.34
CA PHE A 133 -15.11 -12.30 -2.24
C PHE A 133 -15.91 -11.58 -1.15
N ASP A 134 -15.50 -11.71 0.09
CA ASP A 134 -15.89 -10.82 1.18
C ASP A 134 -15.05 -9.53 1.04
N LEU A 135 -15.57 -8.56 0.27
CA LEU A 135 -14.87 -7.32 0.01
C LEU A 135 -14.82 -6.45 1.27
N GLN A 136 -13.61 -5.98 1.60
CA GLN A 136 -13.39 -5.01 2.67
C GLN A 136 -13.10 -3.64 2.03
N PRO A 137 -14.14 -2.79 1.87
CA PRO A 137 -14.00 -1.52 1.17
C PRO A 137 -13.29 -0.48 2.02
N VAL A 138 -12.28 0.18 1.45
CA VAL A 138 -11.57 1.31 2.04
C VAL A 138 -11.58 2.49 1.09
N ASN A 139 -12.11 3.63 1.53
CA ASN A 139 -12.26 4.81 0.69
C ASN A 139 -10.96 5.61 0.55
N ASP A 140 -10.10 5.58 1.56
CA ASP A 140 -8.90 6.41 1.63
C ASP A 140 -7.83 5.96 0.62
N PRO A 141 -7.31 6.88 -0.24
CA PRO A 141 -6.28 6.57 -1.23
C PRO A 141 -4.85 6.88 -0.76
N TYR A 142 -4.65 7.28 0.49
CA TYR A 142 -3.39 7.88 0.92
C TYR A 142 -2.47 6.97 1.74
N LEU A 143 -2.73 5.67 1.76
CA LEU A 143 -1.73 4.72 2.29
C LEU A 143 -0.41 4.82 1.52
N PRO A 144 0.73 4.60 2.19
CA PRO A 144 2.05 4.67 1.56
C PRO A 144 2.33 3.44 0.68
N THR A 145 1.61 3.33 -0.42
CA THR A 145 1.79 2.34 -1.49
C THR A 145 1.92 3.06 -2.82
N ASP A 146 2.34 2.40 -3.89
CA ASP A 146 2.51 2.99 -5.22
C ASP A 146 1.22 3.64 -5.77
N SER A 147 0.04 3.19 -5.31
CA SER A 147 -1.24 3.81 -5.66
C SER A 147 -1.31 5.28 -5.24
N ARG A 148 -0.65 5.66 -4.14
CA ARG A 148 -0.60 7.05 -3.65
C ARG A 148 0.04 7.99 -4.67
N SER A 149 1.17 7.60 -5.28
CA SER A 149 1.88 8.43 -6.25
C SER A 149 0.97 8.79 -7.44
N LEU A 150 0.30 7.79 -8.01
CA LEU A 150 -0.60 7.98 -9.15
C LEU A 150 -1.87 8.77 -8.74
N ASN A 151 -2.44 8.49 -7.56
CA ASN A 151 -3.61 9.19 -7.06
C ASN A 151 -3.34 10.68 -6.83
N GLN A 152 -2.20 11.03 -6.23
CA GLN A 152 -1.78 12.41 -6.03
C GLN A 152 -1.63 13.17 -7.34
N ALA A 153 -1.25 12.47 -8.42
CA ALA A 153 -1.16 13.02 -9.77
C ALA A 153 -2.51 13.14 -10.49
N GLY A 154 -3.62 12.77 -9.84
CA GLY A 154 -4.98 12.91 -10.38
C GLY A 154 -5.48 11.70 -11.16
N VAL A 155 -4.85 10.53 -10.99
CA VAL A 155 -5.30 9.27 -11.59
C VAL A 155 -6.24 8.55 -10.61
N PRO A 156 -7.45 8.14 -11.01
CA PRO A 156 -8.29 7.26 -10.22
C PRO A 156 -7.59 5.93 -9.94
N THR A 157 -7.53 5.51 -8.68
CA THR A 157 -6.80 4.31 -8.27
C THR A 157 -7.67 3.32 -7.52
N LEU A 158 -7.34 2.03 -7.64
CA LEU A 158 -7.75 0.95 -6.74
C LEU A 158 -6.50 0.21 -6.30
N ALA A 159 -6.47 -0.29 -5.05
CA ALA A 159 -5.44 -1.20 -4.59
C ALA A 159 -6.09 -2.46 -4.02
N LEU A 160 -5.53 -3.62 -4.38
CA LEU A 160 -5.96 -4.92 -3.92
C LEU A 160 -4.95 -5.45 -2.90
N PHE A 161 -5.46 -5.95 -1.77
CA PHE A 161 -4.66 -6.40 -0.65
C PHE A 161 -5.36 -7.56 0.09
N THR A 162 -4.64 -8.60 0.48
CA THR A 162 -5.22 -9.77 1.18
C THR A 162 -4.95 -9.81 2.68
N GLY A 163 -4.35 -8.76 3.21
CA GLY A 163 -4.04 -8.61 4.63
C GLY A 163 -2.60 -8.95 4.98
N SER A 164 -2.10 -8.36 6.07
CA SER A 164 -0.80 -8.68 6.63
C SER A 164 -0.77 -10.07 7.26
N HIS A 165 0.42 -10.62 7.46
CA HIS A 165 0.64 -11.94 8.05
C HIS A 165 1.92 -11.95 8.90
N ALA A 166 2.13 -13.01 9.67
CA ALA A 166 3.24 -13.11 10.61
C ALA A 166 4.64 -13.15 9.94
N ASP A 167 4.70 -13.36 8.62
CA ASP A 167 5.93 -13.41 7.85
C ASP A 167 6.24 -12.09 7.14
N TYR A 168 5.36 -11.08 7.27
CA TYR A 168 5.54 -9.74 6.69
C TYR A 168 6.89 -9.16 7.11
N HIS A 169 7.67 -8.66 6.14
CA HIS A 169 9.01 -8.12 6.33
C HIS A 169 10.00 -9.08 7.00
N ARG A 170 9.80 -10.39 6.80
CA ARG A 170 10.68 -11.43 7.36
C ARG A 170 11.24 -12.35 6.26
N PRO A 171 12.41 -12.98 6.51
CA PRO A 171 12.95 -13.99 5.59
C PRO A 171 12.02 -15.18 5.36
N THR A 172 11.04 -15.40 6.23
CA THR A 172 10.07 -16.50 6.16
C THR A 172 8.88 -16.22 5.23
N ASP A 173 8.81 -15.05 4.58
CA ASP A 173 7.84 -14.82 3.50
C ASP A 173 8.26 -15.56 2.23
N ASP A 174 8.03 -16.87 2.24
CA ASP A 174 8.45 -17.82 1.24
C ASP A 174 7.33 -18.26 0.30
N ALA A 175 7.70 -18.68 -0.90
CA ALA A 175 6.77 -19.07 -1.95
C ALA A 175 5.85 -20.25 -1.57
N ASP A 176 6.26 -21.13 -0.68
CA ASP A 176 5.46 -22.27 -0.22
C ASP A 176 4.35 -21.86 0.78
N THR A 177 4.39 -20.63 1.28
CA THR A 177 3.35 -20.04 2.13
C THR A 177 2.25 -19.34 1.34
N VAL A 178 2.44 -19.12 0.04
CA VAL A 178 1.47 -18.42 -0.83
C VAL A 178 0.25 -19.30 -1.12
N ASN A 179 -0.93 -18.72 -0.97
CA ASN A 179 -2.20 -19.32 -1.38
C ASN A 179 -2.43 -19.10 -2.88
N TYR A 180 -1.83 -19.94 -3.71
CA TYR A 180 -1.87 -19.81 -5.17
C TYR A 180 -3.29 -19.87 -5.75
N VAL A 181 -4.21 -20.59 -5.11
CA VAL A 181 -5.61 -20.69 -5.58
C VAL A 181 -6.30 -19.34 -5.48
N ASP A 182 -6.15 -18.66 -4.35
CA ASP A 182 -6.77 -17.34 -4.16
C ASP A 182 -5.97 -16.26 -4.88
N LEU A 183 -4.65 -16.37 -5.01
CA LEU A 183 -3.83 -15.48 -5.83
C LEU A 183 -4.32 -15.46 -7.30
N GLU A 184 -4.59 -16.64 -7.89
CA GLU A 184 -5.19 -16.71 -9.23
C GLU A 184 -6.54 -16.00 -9.27
N ARG A 185 -7.40 -16.21 -8.26
CA ARG A 185 -8.71 -15.56 -8.20
C ARG A 185 -8.60 -14.04 -8.12
N VAL A 186 -7.66 -13.52 -7.33
CA VAL A 186 -7.40 -12.06 -7.22
C VAL A 186 -6.87 -11.50 -8.53
N ALA A 187 -5.93 -12.19 -9.18
CA ALA A 187 -5.41 -11.77 -10.49
C ALA A 187 -6.54 -11.69 -11.53
N ARG A 188 -7.44 -12.68 -11.58
CA ARG A 188 -8.61 -12.69 -12.48
C ARG A 188 -9.62 -11.63 -12.13
N TYR A 189 -9.83 -11.35 -10.84
CA TYR A 189 -10.70 -10.25 -10.40
C TYR A 189 -10.16 -8.91 -10.89
N GLY A 190 -8.89 -8.61 -10.66
CA GLY A 190 -8.25 -7.40 -11.15
C GLY A 190 -8.26 -7.31 -12.69
N ALA A 191 -8.04 -8.43 -13.40
CA ALA A 191 -8.19 -8.49 -14.85
C ALA A 191 -9.61 -8.15 -15.31
N ALA A 192 -10.65 -8.64 -14.61
CA ALA A 192 -12.04 -8.34 -14.92
C ALA A 192 -12.40 -6.87 -14.69
N VAL A 193 -11.91 -6.25 -13.59
CA VAL A 193 -12.04 -4.81 -13.33
C VAL A 193 -11.37 -4.02 -14.47
N ALA A 194 -10.13 -4.34 -14.79
CA ALA A 194 -9.38 -3.68 -15.86
C ALA A 194 -10.05 -3.86 -17.24
N ALA A 195 -10.61 -5.04 -17.51
CA ALA A 195 -11.32 -5.30 -18.76
C ALA A 195 -12.59 -4.45 -18.90
N ARG A 196 -13.33 -4.23 -17.80
CA ARG A 196 -14.49 -3.32 -17.80
C ARG A 196 -14.04 -1.90 -18.13
N LEU A 197 -13.04 -1.40 -17.44
CA LEU A 197 -12.47 -0.07 -17.69
C LEU A 197 -11.94 0.09 -19.13
N ALA A 198 -11.32 -0.95 -19.68
CA ALA A 198 -10.77 -0.92 -21.03
C ALA A 198 -11.83 -0.99 -22.13
N ARG A 199 -13.07 -1.34 -21.83
CA ARG A 199 -14.21 -1.38 -22.77
C ARG A 199 -15.06 -0.13 -22.71
N GLU A 200 -15.10 0.57 -21.58
CA GLU A 200 -15.92 1.78 -21.42
C GLU A 200 -15.41 2.92 -22.34
N SER A 201 -16.36 3.68 -22.93
CA SER A 201 -16.01 4.83 -23.80
C SER A 201 -15.45 6.00 -23.01
N GLU A 202 -16.01 6.24 -21.82
CA GLU A 202 -15.57 7.31 -20.92
C GLU A 202 -14.63 6.77 -19.85
N PRO A 203 -13.56 7.50 -19.50
CA PRO A 203 -12.72 7.14 -18.37
C PRO A 203 -13.46 7.38 -17.06
N PRO A 204 -13.05 6.73 -15.93
CA PRO A 204 -13.51 7.10 -14.61
C PRO A 204 -13.29 8.59 -14.33
N ASP A 205 -14.20 9.18 -13.55
CA ASP A 205 -13.97 10.49 -12.96
C ASP A 205 -12.88 10.39 -11.88
N PHE A 206 -12.16 11.46 -11.67
CA PHE A 206 -11.25 11.56 -10.53
C PHE A 206 -11.89 12.37 -9.41
N VAL A 207 -12.03 11.76 -8.25
CA VAL A 207 -12.48 12.41 -7.02
C VAL A 207 -11.27 12.56 -6.10
N ARG A 208 -10.92 13.80 -5.79
CA ARG A 208 -9.90 14.05 -4.76
C ARG A 208 -10.53 13.85 -3.39
N ALA A 209 -10.05 12.82 -2.68
CA ALA A 209 -10.50 12.60 -1.31
C ALA A 209 -10.13 13.80 -0.43
N GLU A 210 -11.10 14.28 0.36
CA GLU A 210 -10.83 15.32 1.36
C GLU A 210 -9.99 14.70 2.48
N ARG A 211 -8.80 15.27 2.70
CA ARG A 211 -7.98 14.90 3.86
C ARG A 211 -8.60 15.53 5.11
N SER A 212 -8.79 14.78 6.15
CA SER A 212 -9.11 15.30 7.47
C SER A 212 -7.88 15.99 8.06
N GLY A 213 -7.62 17.25 7.64
CA GLY A 213 -6.56 18.10 8.15
C GLY A 213 -5.49 18.44 7.10
N GLN A 214 -5.33 19.70 6.86
CA GLN A 214 -4.31 20.44 6.09
C GLN A 214 -3.71 19.79 4.83
N GLU A 215 -3.52 20.61 3.79
CA GLU A 215 -2.77 20.29 2.57
C GLU A 215 -1.32 19.84 2.91
N GLY A 216 -1.12 18.54 3.09
CA GLY A 216 0.19 17.91 3.25
C GLY A 216 0.77 17.61 1.86
N GLY A 217 1.88 18.23 1.54
CA GLY A 217 2.60 18.03 0.29
C GLY A 217 3.39 16.70 0.26
N GLN A 218 4.17 16.49 -0.80
CA GLN A 218 5.11 15.37 -1.05
C GLN A 218 6.13 15.07 0.08
N MET A 219 6.07 15.76 1.21
CA MET A 219 7.07 15.70 2.28
C MET A 219 6.95 14.45 3.17
N ALA A 220 5.76 13.84 3.30
CA ALA A 220 5.57 12.69 4.20
C ALA A 220 6.34 11.42 3.78
N ILE A 221 6.60 11.24 2.49
CA ILE A 221 7.36 10.08 1.96
C ILE A 221 8.83 10.12 2.40
N ARG A 222 9.35 11.29 2.76
CA ARG A 222 10.73 11.48 3.21
C ARG A 222 10.89 11.47 4.74
N ILE A 223 9.80 11.39 5.48
CA ILE A 223 9.81 11.34 6.93
C ILE A 223 10.01 9.90 7.38
N PHE A 224 11.06 9.67 8.12
CA PHE A 224 11.40 8.40 8.70
C PHE A 224 11.18 8.43 10.21
N THR A 225 10.25 7.62 10.69
CA THR A 225 9.93 7.48 12.12
C THR A 225 10.49 6.19 12.70
N GLY A 226 10.86 5.21 11.87
CA GLY A 226 11.31 3.90 12.31
C GLY A 226 10.21 3.04 12.95
N THR A 227 8.93 3.36 12.71
CA THR A 227 7.79 2.52 13.10
C THR A 227 7.48 1.52 12.01
N ILE A 228 7.09 0.31 12.39
CA ILE A 228 6.61 -0.74 11.48
C ILE A 228 5.16 -1.05 11.87
N PRO A 229 4.18 -0.55 11.09
CA PRO A 229 2.76 -0.74 11.37
C PRO A 229 2.30 -2.20 11.26
N ASP A 230 1.33 -2.57 12.08
CA ASP A 230 0.50 -3.75 11.85
C ASP A 230 -0.75 -3.35 11.07
N TYR A 231 -0.80 -3.74 9.79
CA TYR A 231 -1.91 -3.43 8.90
C TYR A 231 -3.12 -4.35 9.09
N SER A 232 -3.03 -5.37 9.94
CA SER A 232 -4.08 -6.38 10.14
C SER A 232 -4.89 -6.20 11.43
N SER A 233 -4.39 -5.41 12.36
CA SER A 233 -5.01 -5.24 13.67
C SER A 233 -6.15 -4.24 13.64
N GLU A 234 -7.34 -4.66 14.04
CA GLU A 234 -8.51 -3.81 14.24
C GLU A 234 -8.49 -3.21 15.66
N VAL A 235 -7.60 -2.25 15.90
CA VAL A 235 -7.50 -1.54 17.19
C VAL A 235 -7.84 -0.06 16.99
N ASN A 236 -8.23 0.59 18.07
CA ASN A 236 -8.40 2.06 18.06
C ASN A 236 -7.03 2.72 18.26
N GLY A 237 -6.32 2.95 17.17
CA GLY A 237 -4.94 3.44 17.13
C GLY A 237 -4.15 2.78 16.01
N LEU A 238 -2.83 2.96 16.00
CA LEU A 238 -1.90 2.22 15.14
C LEU A 238 -1.11 1.24 16.00
N MET A 239 -1.38 -0.05 15.87
CA MET A 239 -0.54 -1.09 16.47
C MET A 239 0.79 -1.19 15.70
N LEU A 240 1.87 -1.41 16.44
CA LEU A 240 3.19 -1.63 15.87
C LEU A 240 3.51 -3.13 15.83
N SER A 241 3.80 -3.65 14.64
CA SER A 241 4.44 -4.97 14.45
C SER A 241 5.89 -4.96 14.94
N GLY A 242 6.50 -3.78 14.98
CA GLY A 242 7.85 -3.59 15.44
C GLY A 242 8.32 -2.14 15.32
N VAL A 243 9.59 -1.95 15.63
CA VAL A 243 10.32 -0.70 15.40
C VAL A 243 11.69 -1.03 14.82
N MET A 244 12.20 -0.16 13.97
CA MET A 244 13.51 -0.33 13.35
C MET A 244 14.63 -0.13 14.36
N ALA A 245 15.57 -1.06 14.38
CA ALA A 245 16.72 -0.99 15.26
C ALA A 245 17.58 0.27 14.98
N GLY A 246 17.88 1.03 16.02
CA GLY A 246 18.59 2.30 15.93
C GLY A 246 17.76 3.47 15.39
N GLY A 247 16.50 3.24 15.03
CA GLY A 247 15.62 4.28 14.47
C GLY A 247 14.98 5.20 15.51
N PRO A 248 14.32 6.27 15.03
CA PRO A 248 13.66 7.25 15.90
C PRO A 248 12.65 6.66 16.89
N ALA A 249 11.82 5.69 16.45
CA ALA A 249 10.82 5.07 17.30
C ALA A 249 11.45 4.25 18.44
N GLU A 250 12.51 3.46 18.15
CA GLU A 250 13.25 2.74 19.18
C GLU A 250 13.90 3.70 20.17
N THR A 251 14.53 4.76 19.66
CA THR A 251 15.17 5.81 20.49
C THR A 251 14.14 6.49 21.39
N ALA A 252 12.91 6.70 20.92
CA ALA A 252 11.81 7.25 21.69
C ALA A 252 11.21 6.24 22.69
N GLY A 253 11.66 4.97 22.67
CA GLY A 253 11.23 3.92 23.58
C GLY A 253 9.96 3.18 23.16
N LEU A 254 9.53 3.31 21.90
CA LEU A 254 8.47 2.49 21.32
C LEU A 254 8.99 1.07 21.06
N ARG A 255 8.09 0.10 20.95
CA ARG A 255 8.41 -1.30 20.68
C ARG A 255 7.22 -2.03 20.05
N GLU A 256 7.44 -3.26 19.62
CA GLU A 256 6.39 -4.18 19.18
C GLU A 256 5.25 -4.27 20.21
N GLY A 257 4.01 -4.26 19.70
CA GLY A 257 2.79 -4.34 20.49
C GLY A 257 2.29 -3.00 21.07
N ASP A 258 3.04 -1.91 20.93
CA ASP A 258 2.53 -0.59 21.28
C ASP A 258 1.43 -0.15 20.32
N ILE A 259 0.43 0.58 20.82
CA ILE A 259 -0.64 1.16 20.01
C ILE A 259 -0.49 2.68 20.04
N ILE A 260 -0.03 3.29 18.96
CA ILE A 260 0.05 4.76 18.87
C ILE A 260 -1.36 5.31 18.80
N VAL A 261 -1.70 6.25 19.70
CA VAL A 261 -3.01 6.87 19.81
C VAL A 261 -2.97 8.39 19.58
N GLU A 262 -1.77 8.97 19.54
CA GLU A 262 -1.56 10.38 19.21
C GLU A 262 -0.16 10.60 18.63
N LEU A 263 -0.06 11.43 17.59
CA LEU A 263 1.22 11.86 17.00
C LEU A 263 1.12 13.32 16.57
N ALA A 264 2.10 14.13 16.97
CA ALA A 264 2.16 15.58 16.65
C ALA A 264 0.85 16.33 16.97
N GLY A 265 0.15 15.93 18.04
CA GLY A 265 -1.11 16.52 18.49
C GLY A 265 -2.35 16.04 17.69
N GLN A 266 -2.18 15.10 16.76
CA GLN A 266 -3.28 14.45 16.04
C GLN A 266 -3.68 13.16 16.76
N SER A 267 -4.97 12.95 16.96
CA SER A 267 -5.51 11.67 17.44
C SER A 267 -5.37 10.62 16.36
N ILE A 268 -4.83 9.47 16.72
CA ILE A 268 -4.65 8.32 15.83
C ILE A 268 -5.66 7.25 16.22
N THR A 269 -6.60 6.96 15.33
CA THR A 269 -7.62 5.92 15.50
C THR A 269 -7.41 4.73 14.57
N ASN A 270 -6.59 4.92 13.54
CA ASN A 270 -6.26 3.93 12.50
C ASN A 270 -4.96 4.34 11.77
N ILE A 271 -4.53 3.50 10.83
CA ILE A 271 -3.32 3.73 10.02
C ILE A 271 -3.40 5.02 9.17
N TYR A 272 -4.58 5.39 8.70
CA TYR A 272 -4.75 6.58 7.86
C TYR A 272 -4.49 7.86 8.66
N ASP A 273 -5.01 7.95 9.89
CA ASP A 273 -4.74 9.08 10.79
C ASP A 273 -3.24 9.21 11.04
N TYR A 274 -2.54 8.07 11.21
CA TYR A 274 -1.10 8.06 11.39
C TYR A 274 -0.38 8.58 10.15
N THR A 275 -0.75 8.11 8.96
CA THR A 275 -0.16 8.58 7.69
C THR A 275 -0.35 10.09 7.51
N TYR A 276 -1.50 10.63 7.92
CA TYR A 276 -1.73 12.08 7.90
C TYR A 276 -0.90 12.83 8.93
N ALA A 277 -0.71 12.25 10.12
CA ALA A 277 0.11 12.87 11.14
C ALA A 277 1.60 12.93 10.72
N LEU A 278 2.10 12.01 9.89
CA LEU A 278 3.44 12.08 9.32
C LEU A 278 3.67 13.36 8.50
N ASP A 279 2.64 13.86 7.80
CA ASP A 279 2.73 15.10 7.01
C ASP A 279 2.98 16.36 7.89
N LEU A 280 2.75 16.27 9.19
CA LEU A 280 2.96 17.36 10.14
C LEU A 280 4.37 17.36 10.74
N LEU A 281 5.10 16.25 10.57
CA LEU A 281 6.43 16.09 11.12
C LEU A 281 7.47 16.86 10.29
N LYS A 282 8.56 17.21 10.95
CA LYS A 282 9.72 17.83 10.31
C LYS A 282 10.97 17.11 10.76
N VAL A 283 11.81 16.78 9.78
CA VAL A 283 13.10 16.12 10.03
C VAL A 283 13.91 16.89 11.08
N GLY A 284 14.34 16.20 12.13
CA GLY A 284 15.17 16.73 13.21
C GLY A 284 14.40 17.56 14.26
N GLU A 285 13.08 17.79 14.12
CA GLU A 285 12.27 18.48 15.14
C GLU A 285 11.54 17.44 16.02
N PRO A 286 11.61 17.53 17.36
CA PRO A 286 10.86 16.63 18.24
C PRO A 286 9.33 16.76 18.03
N ALA A 287 8.65 15.63 17.93
CA ALA A 287 7.21 15.55 17.87
C ALA A 287 6.68 14.71 19.05
N ALA A 288 5.65 15.21 19.71
CA ALA A 288 4.99 14.45 20.77
C ALA A 288 4.32 13.20 20.20
N VAL A 289 4.52 12.06 20.85
CA VAL A 289 3.85 10.80 20.56
C VAL A 289 3.28 10.21 21.82
N ALA A 290 2.02 9.74 21.76
CA ALA A 290 1.40 8.98 22.84
C ALA A 290 0.97 7.60 22.32
N PHE A 291 1.22 6.59 23.13
CA PHE A 291 0.89 5.21 22.83
C PHE A 291 0.35 4.46 24.05
N MET A 292 -0.40 3.40 23.80
CA MET A 292 -0.88 2.48 24.83
C MET A 292 0.06 1.28 24.90
N ARG A 293 0.47 0.91 26.09
CA ARG A 293 1.25 -0.29 26.42
C ARG A 293 0.70 -0.92 27.68
N ASP A 294 0.34 -2.19 27.62
CA ASP A 294 -0.22 -2.94 28.74
C ASP A 294 -1.43 -2.25 29.41
N GLY A 295 -2.21 -1.48 28.61
CA GLY A 295 -3.37 -0.70 29.06
C GLY A 295 -3.04 0.67 29.66
N GLU A 296 -1.79 1.06 29.75
CA GLU A 296 -1.34 2.37 30.21
C GLU A 296 -1.01 3.31 29.04
N ARG A 297 -1.41 4.58 29.14
CA ARG A 297 -1.03 5.63 28.19
C ARG A 297 0.34 6.18 28.58
N ILE A 298 1.28 6.10 27.65
CA ILE A 298 2.64 6.61 27.79
C ILE A 298 2.84 7.74 26.77
N GLU A 299 3.51 8.81 27.18
CA GLU A 299 3.86 9.94 26.33
C GLU A 299 5.37 10.06 26.24
N THR A 300 5.90 10.35 25.04
CA THR A 300 7.30 10.58 24.78
C THR A 300 7.47 11.55 23.59
N GLU A 301 8.70 11.84 23.23
CA GLU A 301 9.03 12.62 22.03
C GLU A 301 9.78 11.72 21.04
N LEU A 302 9.38 11.80 19.78
CA LEU A 302 10.03 11.15 18.65
C LEU A 302 10.66 12.23 17.76
N VAL A 303 11.93 12.06 17.40
CA VAL A 303 12.64 12.99 16.48
C VAL A 303 12.73 12.29 15.12
N PRO A 304 11.89 12.66 14.14
CA PRO A 304 11.93 12.00 12.84
C PRO A 304 13.19 12.33 12.06
N GLU A 305 13.65 11.40 11.27
CA GLU A 305 14.80 11.52 10.39
C GLU A 305 14.37 11.62 8.92
N SER A 306 15.32 11.88 8.01
CA SER A 306 15.11 11.78 6.58
C SER A 306 15.38 10.35 6.13
N ARG A 307 14.51 9.77 5.30
CA ARG A 307 14.93 8.64 4.46
C ARG A 307 15.88 9.20 3.39
N GLU A 308 17.16 8.82 3.47
CA GLU A 308 18.14 9.15 2.43
C GLU A 308 17.94 8.32 1.16
#